data_ec4828dd17d2b7c3bdc51e528e40cb8a
#
_entry.id   ec4828dd17d2b7c3bdc51e528e40cb8a
#
_cell.length_a   1.000
_cell.length_b   1.000
_cell.length_c   1.000
_cell.angle_alpha   90.00
_cell.angle_beta   90.00
_cell.angle_gamma   90.00
#
_symmetry.space_group_name_H-M   'P 1'
#
loop_
_entity.id
_entity.type
_entity.pdbx_description
1 polymer ?
#
loop_
_entity_poly.entity_id
_entity_poly.type
_entity_poly.pdbx_seq_one_letter_code
_entity_poly.pdbx_strand_id
1 'polypeptide(L)' 'MAIGTVKWFDPRRGYGFIQPEDGLQDVFVHISAVERSGIGNLHEGQRVSFKRVRGDRGKTSAVNLQ' A
#
# COMPACT_ATOMS: atom_id res chain seq x y z
N MET A 1 -3.38 -6.56 -11.34
CA MET A 1 -2.83 -5.68 -10.30
C MET A 1 -3.70 -4.45 -10.13
N ALA A 2 -3.74 -3.91 -8.96
CA ALA A 2 -4.50 -2.69 -8.68
C ALA A 2 -3.58 -1.48 -8.79
N ILE A 3 -4.17 -0.31 -9.02
CA ILE A 3 -3.47 0.96 -9.02
C ILE A 3 -4.15 1.88 -8.03
N GLY A 4 -3.36 2.65 -7.31
CA GLY A 4 -3.89 3.61 -6.35
C GLY A 4 -2.93 4.72 -6.03
N THR A 5 -3.37 5.61 -5.16
CA THR A 5 -2.59 6.75 -4.71
C THR A 5 -2.34 6.63 -3.21
N VAL A 6 -1.11 6.84 -2.80
CA VAL A 6 -0.75 6.79 -1.39
C VAL A 6 -1.47 7.94 -0.66
N LYS A 7 -2.32 7.57 0.29
CA LYS A 7 -3.02 8.54 1.12
C LYS A 7 -2.09 9.18 2.12
N TRP A 8 -1.35 8.35 2.82
CA TRP A 8 -0.27 8.73 3.72
C TRP A 8 0.55 7.50 4.06
N PHE A 9 1.79 7.73 4.47
CA PHE A 9 2.67 6.66 4.91
C PHE A 9 3.60 7.21 5.97
N ASP A 10 3.67 6.52 7.11
CA ASP A 10 4.55 6.90 8.21
C ASP A 10 5.60 5.82 8.43
N PRO A 11 6.84 6.04 7.97
CA PRO A 11 7.90 5.04 8.12
C PRO A 11 8.28 4.79 9.58
N ARG A 12 8.01 5.73 10.47
CA ARG A 12 8.28 5.54 11.90
C ARG A 12 7.32 4.55 12.51
N ARG A 13 6.05 4.63 12.12
CA ARG A 13 5.03 3.68 12.57
C ARG A 13 5.07 2.39 11.76
N GLY A 14 5.66 2.45 10.58
CA GLY A 14 5.85 1.29 9.74
C GLY A 14 4.65 0.91 8.90
N TYR A 15 3.72 1.83 8.63
CA TYR A 15 2.54 1.53 7.80
C TYR A 15 1.92 2.79 7.23
N GLY A 16 1.02 2.57 6.29
CA GLY A 16 0.24 3.63 5.67
C GLY A 16 -0.95 3.05 4.92
N PHE A 17 -1.58 3.87 4.11
CA PHE A 17 -2.77 3.48 3.34
C PHE A 17 -2.69 3.97 1.91
N ILE A 18 -3.22 3.16 1.00
CA ILE A 18 -3.33 3.47 -0.42
C ILE A 18 -4.81 3.54 -0.77
N GLN A 19 -5.21 4.59 -1.48
CA GLN A 19 -6.57 4.72 -1.98
C GLN A 19 -6.61 4.14 -3.39
N PRO A 20 -7.30 2.99 -3.60
CA PRO A 20 -7.39 2.37 -4.92
C PRO A 20 -8.19 3.22 -5.90
N GLU A 21 -7.80 3.21 -7.17
CA GLU A 21 -8.53 3.93 -8.22
C GLU A 21 -9.89 3.32 -8.54
N ASP A 22 -10.09 2.06 -8.20
CA ASP A 22 -11.36 1.36 -8.47
C ASP A 22 -12.49 1.72 -7.49
N GLY A 23 -12.23 2.61 -6.54
CA GLY A 23 -13.23 3.05 -5.58
C GLY A 23 -13.49 2.10 -4.42
N LEU A 24 -12.75 1.02 -4.33
CA LEU A 24 -12.85 0.09 -3.20
C LEU A 24 -12.18 0.70 -1.96
N GLN A 25 -12.28 -0.01 -0.84
CA GLN A 25 -11.74 0.47 0.44
C GLN A 25 -10.24 0.70 0.38
N ASP A 26 -9.76 1.64 1.19
CA ASP A 26 -8.34 1.90 1.34
C ASP A 26 -7.61 0.61 1.70
N VAL A 27 -6.40 0.47 1.16
CA VAL A 27 -5.58 -0.73 1.33
C VAL A 27 -4.45 -0.41 2.27
N PHE A 28 -4.28 -1.25 3.30
CA PHE A 28 -3.18 -1.14 4.24
C PHE A 28 -1.86 -1.51 3.57
N VAL A 29 -0.80 -0.75 3.83
CA VAL A 29 0.54 -1.09 3.37
C VAL A 29 1.51 -1.05 4.55
N HIS A 30 2.21 -2.17 4.77
CA HIS A 30 3.21 -2.28 5.81
C HIS A 30 4.60 -1.98 5.25
N ILE A 31 5.47 -1.44 6.09
CA ILE A 31 6.83 -1.08 5.67
C ILE A 31 7.60 -2.28 5.09
N SER A 32 7.35 -3.48 5.57
CA SER A 32 7.98 -4.68 5.02
C SER A 32 7.65 -4.89 3.54
N ALA A 33 6.43 -4.54 3.12
CA ALA A 33 6.05 -4.63 1.72
C ALA A 33 6.80 -3.60 0.87
N VAL A 34 7.02 -2.41 1.40
CA VAL A 34 7.80 -1.37 0.73
C VAL A 34 9.24 -1.83 0.55
N GLU A 35 9.84 -2.38 1.60
CA GLU A 35 11.21 -2.87 1.55
C GLU A 35 11.38 -4.03 0.58
N ARG A 36 10.45 -4.99 0.60
CA ARG A 36 10.50 -6.15 -0.29
C ARG A 36 10.31 -5.76 -1.75
N SER A 37 9.56 -4.70 -2.00
CA SER A 37 9.31 -4.23 -3.36
C SER A 37 10.50 -3.47 -3.96
N GLY A 38 11.42 -3.01 -3.13
CA GLY A 38 12.62 -2.30 -3.59
C GLY A 38 12.35 -0.90 -4.10
N ILE A 39 11.19 -0.33 -3.84
CA ILE A 39 10.85 1.02 -4.33
C ILE A 39 11.36 2.15 -3.42
N GLY A 40 12.02 1.78 -2.32
CA GLY A 40 12.59 2.74 -1.39
C GLY A 40 11.58 3.23 -0.36
N ASN A 41 10.76 4.17 -0.72
CA ASN A 41 9.82 4.79 0.21
C ASN A 41 8.53 5.16 -0.50
N LEU A 42 7.49 5.42 0.29
CA LEU A 42 6.20 5.91 -0.22
C LEU A 42 5.96 7.33 0.26
N HIS A 43 5.45 8.16 -0.63
CA HIS A 43 5.13 9.54 -0.32
C HIS A 43 3.65 9.80 -0.55
N GLU A 44 3.07 10.68 0.25
CA GLU A 44 1.68 11.11 0.09
C GLU A 44 1.44 11.60 -1.35
N GLY A 45 0.40 11.10 -1.97
CA GLY A 45 0.04 11.45 -3.34
C GLY A 45 0.76 10.64 -4.42
N GLN A 46 1.68 9.77 -4.04
CA GLN A 46 2.39 8.94 -4.99
C GLN A 46 1.47 7.88 -5.60
N ARG A 47 1.53 7.73 -6.92
CA ARG A 47 0.77 6.70 -7.61
C ARG A 47 1.57 5.41 -7.65
N VAL A 48 0.94 4.30 -7.25
CA VAL A 48 1.59 2.99 -7.19
C VAL A 48 0.68 1.91 -7.73
N SER A 49 1.28 0.87 -8.28
CA SER A 49 0.57 -0.37 -8.57
C SER A 49 0.91 -1.38 -7.48
N PHE A 50 -0.01 -2.28 -7.20
CA PHE A 50 0.15 -3.22 -6.10
C PHE A 50 -0.76 -4.42 -6.27
N LYS A 51 -0.46 -5.49 -5.53
CA LYS A 51 -1.31 -6.65 -5.43
C LYS A 51 -2.04 -6.61 -4.09
N ARG A 52 -3.35 -6.86 -4.09
CA ARG A 52 -4.13 -6.97 -2.87
C ARG A 52 -3.98 -8.38 -2.30
N VAL A 53 -3.72 -8.44 -1.00
CA VAL A 53 -3.69 -9.71 -0.27
C VAL A 53 -4.63 -9.57 0.91
N ARG A 54 -5.59 -10.47 1.00
CA ARG A 54 -6.52 -10.51 2.12
C ARG A 54 -5.87 -11.27 3.26
N GLY A 55 -5.65 -10.57 4.37
CA GLY A 55 -5.05 -11.16 5.55
C GLY A 55 -6.08 -11.59 6.57
N ASP A 56 -5.62 -11.87 7.79
CA ASP A 56 -6.46 -12.22 8.91
C ASP A 56 -7.48 -11.14 9.20
N ARG A 57 -8.66 -11.54 9.65
CA ARG A 57 -9.77 -10.64 10.02
C ARG A 57 -10.27 -9.79 8.85
N GLY A 58 -10.06 -10.24 7.63
CA GLY A 58 -10.56 -9.54 6.46
C GLY A 58 -9.82 -8.27 6.08
N LYS A 59 -8.67 -7.99 6.69
CA LYS A 59 -7.86 -6.83 6.32
C LYS A 59 -7.16 -7.07 4.99
N THR A 60 -7.26 -6.10 4.10
CA THR A 60 -6.58 -6.15 2.81
C THR A 60 -5.29 -5.36 2.87
N SER A 61 -4.20 -5.98 2.45
CA SER A 61 -2.88 -5.38 2.42
C SER A 61 -2.34 -5.28 1.01
N ALA A 62 -1.47 -4.30 0.77
CA ALA A 62 -0.79 -4.14 -0.51
C ALA A 62 0.58 -4.81 -0.45
N VAL A 63 0.91 -5.58 -1.50
CA VAL A 63 2.24 -6.17 -1.67
C VAL A 63 2.66 -5.98 -3.13
N ASN A 64 3.93 -6.26 -3.43
CA ASN A 64 4.48 -6.14 -4.78
C ASN A 64 4.25 -4.73 -5.35
N LEU A 65 4.66 -3.73 -4.59
CA LEU A 65 4.50 -2.32 -4.97
C LEU A 65 5.43 -1.94 -6.12
N GLN A 66 4.92 -1.16 -7.04
CA GLN A 66 5.70 -0.65 -8.17
C GLN A 66 5.39 0.80 -8.46
#